data_f32ebdc7f800fa8f8ffece1ab4e7a4df
#
_entry.id   f32ebdc7f800fa8f8ffece1ab4e7a4df
#
_cell.length_a   1.000
_cell.length_b   1.000
_cell.length_c   1.000
_cell.angle_alpha   90.00
_cell.angle_beta   90.00
_cell.angle_gamma   90.00
#
_symmetry.space_group_name_H-M   'P 1'
#
loop_
_entity.id
_entity.type
_entity.pdbx_description
1 polymer ?
#
loop_
_entity_poly.entity_id
_entity_poly.type
_entity_poly.pdbx_seq_one_letter_code
_entity_poly.pdbx_strand_id
1 'polypeptide(L)'
;MRIFIAIEISDVEILKKIQTFQEEFQIDAKPIKINQIHFTLQFLGEISEEKCEEVKQQLRKITFSQFNLSLKGVGVFPNLKNPRVVWIGTDKMGAGKLIEITKEIGMKLESLGFE
;
A
#
# COMPACT_ATOMS: atom_id res chain seq x y z
N MET A 1 17.28 3.68 8.38
CA MET A 1 15.84 3.98 8.42
C MET A 1 15.04 2.88 7.72
N ARG A 2 13.86 2.62 8.22
CA ARG A 2 12.96 1.65 7.60
C ARG A 2 12.15 2.29 6.51
N ILE A 3 12.21 1.72 5.31
CA ILE A 3 11.57 2.31 4.13
C ILE A 3 10.64 1.30 3.46
N PHE A 4 9.53 1.80 2.98
CA PHE A 4 8.63 1.05 2.12
C PHE A 4 8.10 1.97 1.01
N ILE A 5 7.67 1.37 -0.08
CA ILE A 5 7.12 2.09 -1.23
C ILE A 5 5.61 1.87 -1.23
N ALA A 6 4.85 2.97 -1.30
CA ALA A 6 3.40 2.91 -1.17
C ALA A 6 2.71 3.95 -2.04
N ILE A 7 1.43 3.74 -2.26
CA ILE A 7 0.53 4.72 -2.88
C ILE A 7 -0.45 5.18 -1.80
N GLU A 8 -0.48 6.48 -1.54
CA GLU A 8 -1.40 7.05 -0.56
C GLU A 8 -2.80 7.19 -1.13
N ILE A 9 -3.79 7.02 -0.27
CA ILE A 9 -5.18 7.31 -0.61
C ILE A 9 -5.45 8.74 -0.15
N SER A 10 -5.74 9.63 -1.09
CA SER A 10 -5.95 11.05 -0.80
C SER A 10 -7.38 11.53 -1.06
N ASP A 11 -8.24 10.71 -1.66
CA ASP A 11 -9.63 11.07 -1.91
C ASP A 11 -10.39 11.17 -0.60
N VAL A 12 -10.89 12.38 -0.27
CA VAL A 12 -11.54 12.68 1.00
C VAL A 12 -12.81 11.83 1.21
N GLU A 13 -13.60 11.64 0.15
CA GLU A 13 -14.83 10.86 0.26
C GLU A 13 -14.54 9.38 0.54
N ILE A 14 -13.53 8.82 -0.12
CA ILE A 14 -13.09 7.44 0.10
C ILE A 14 -12.57 7.29 1.54
N LEU A 15 -11.75 8.23 2.01
CA LEU A 15 -11.22 8.20 3.37
C LEU A 15 -12.34 8.27 4.41
N LYS A 16 -13.37 9.07 4.17
CA LYS A 16 -14.53 9.15 5.07
C LYS A 16 -15.28 7.82 5.14
N LYS A 17 -15.45 7.16 4.00
CA LYS A 17 -16.11 5.85 3.96
C LYS A 17 -15.30 4.79 4.72
N ILE A 18 -13.98 4.82 4.59
CA ILE A 18 -13.09 3.93 5.33
C ILE A 18 -13.21 4.19 6.83
N GLN A 19 -13.22 5.45 7.23
CA GLN A 19 -13.36 5.83 8.64
C GLN A 19 -14.69 5.34 9.22
N THR A 20 -15.78 5.52 8.50
CA THR A 20 -17.09 5.02 8.92
C THR A 20 -17.05 3.50 9.11
N PHE A 21 -16.44 2.80 8.19
CA PHE A 21 -16.26 1.35 8.30
C PHE A 21 -15.46 0.97 9.54
N GLN A 22 -14.36 1.68 9.82
CA GLN A 22 -13.54 1.44 11.01
C GLN A 22 -14.33 1.60 12.30
N GLU A 23 -15.20 2.60 12.36
CA GLU A 23 -16.05 2.86 13.53
C GLU A 23 -17.08 1.76 13.76
N GLU A 24 -17.59 1.17 12.68
CA GLU A 24 -18.57 0.08 12.76
C GLU A 24 -17.94 -1.26 13.10
N PHE A 25 -16.66 -1.43 12.84
CA PHE A 25 -15.99 -2.72 13.01
C PHE A 25 -15.46 -2.86 14.44
N GLN A 26 -16.08 -3.77 15.19
CA GLN A 26 -15.73 -3.99 16.60
C GLN A 26 -14.75 -5.14 16.75
N ILE A 27 -13.47 -4.81 16.78
CA ILE A 27 -12.41 -5.76 17.10
C ILE A 27 -11.50 -5.15 18.17
N ASP A 28 -10.77 -6.01 18.86
CA ASP A 28 -9.80 -5.58 19.86
C ASP A 28 -8.49 -5.19 19.20
N ALA A 29 -8.55 -4.18 18.34
CA ALA A 29 -7.41 -3.67 17.61
C ALA A 29 -7.55 -2.17 17.43
N LYS A 30 -6.40 -1.48 17.44
CA LYS A 30 -6.37 -0.04 17.26
C LYS A 30 -6.50 0.30 15.77
N PRO A 31 -7.48 1.12 15.35
CA PRO A 31 -7.61 1.51 13.96
C PRO A 31 -6.45 2.39 13.50
N ILE A 32 -6.05 2.22 12.25
CA ILE A 32 -5.03 3.05 11.61
C ILE A 32 -5.60 4.45 11.38
N LYS A 33 -4.81 5.46 11.67
CA LYS A 33 -5.21 6.84 11.42
C LYS A 33 -5.51 7.06 9.94
N ILE A 34 -6.55 7.85 9.66
CA ILE A 34 -7.04 8.03 8.30
C ILE A 34 -5.97 8.59 7.34
N ASN A 35 -5.06 9.41 7.85
CA ASN A 35 -3.98 9.97 7.04
C ASN A 35 -2.81 9.03 6.81
N GLN A 36 -2.88 7.82 7.33
CA GLN A 36 -1.85 6.80 7.17
C GLN A 36 -2.29 5.63 6.30
N ILE A 37 -3.48 5.72 5.73
CA ILE A 37 -4.02 4.66 4.87
C ILE A 37 -3.37 4.73 3.48
N HIS A 38 -2.82 3.60 3.04
CA HIS A 38 -2.11 3.51 1.78
C HIS A 38 -2.07 2.06 1.27
N PHE A 39 -1.71 1.90 -0.01
CA PHE A 39 -1.38 0.59 -0.57
C PHE A 39 0.14 0.43 -0.54
N THR A 40 0.63 -0.56 0.21
CA THR A 40 2.06 -0.86 0.23
C THR A 40 2.41 -1.73 -0.97
N LEU A 41 3.36 -1.28 -1.77
CA LEU A 41 3.80 -1.98 -2.96
C LEU A 41 5.04 -2.83 -2.70
N GLN A 42 5.97 -2.34 -1.89
CA GLN A 42 7.18 -3.08 -1.58
C GLN A 42 7.82 -2.57 -0.30
N PHE A 43 8.21 -3.49 0.58
CA PHE A 43 9.02 -3.18 1.76
C PHE A 43 10.49 -3.31 1.40
N LEU A 44 11.29 -2.30 1.75
CA LEU A 44 12.73 -2.32 1.52
C LEU A 44 13.53 -2.62 2.78
N GLY A 45 12.91 -2.46 3.95
CA GLY A 45 13.56 -2.70 5.24
C GLY A 45 14.48 -1.56 5.64
N GLU A 46 15.50 -1.87 6.42
CA GLU A 46 16.48 -0.88 6.87
C GLU A 46 17.46 -0.54 5.75
N ILE A 47 17.53 0.72 5.38
CA ILE A 47 18.48 1.19 4.37
C ILE A 47 19.10 2.52 4.81
N SER A 48 20.26 2.84 4.26
CA SER A 48 20.94 4.12 4.51
C SER A 48 20.25 5.26 3.77
N GLU A 49 20.57 6.49 4.16
CA GLU A 49 20.06 7.67 3.46
C GLU A 49 20.55 7.71 2.01
N GLU A 50 21.81 7.32 1.77
CA GLU A 50 22.36 7.25 0.42
C GLU A 50 21.60 6.26 -0.45
N LYS A 51 21.29 5.08 0.09
CA LYS A 51 20.51 4.07 -0.61
C LYS A 51 19.10 4.57 -0.89
N CYS A 52 18.51 5.26 0.07
CA CYS A 52 17.18 5.85 -0.10
C CYS A 52 17.16 6.84 -1.27
N GLU A 53 18.17 7.67 -1.41
CA GLU A 53 18.28 8.61 -2.54
C GLU A 53 18.41 7.88 -3.88
N GLU A 54 19.18 6.80 -3.92
CA GLU A 54 19.31 5.96 -5.11
C GLU A 54 17.94 5.36 -5.51
N VAL A 55 17.17 4.90 -4.52
CA VAL A 55 15.82 4.38 -4.73
C VAL A 55 14.92 5.47 -5.32
N LYS A 56 14.94 6.66 -4.75
CA LYS A 56 14.15 7.78 -5.26
C LYS A 56 14.47 8.10 -6.72
N GLN A 57 15.74 8.07 -7.08
CA GLN A 57 16.15 8.33 -8.46
C GLN A 57 15.60 7.28 -9.42
N GLN A 58 15.61 6.02 -9.03
CA GLN A 58 15.05 4.96 -9.84
C GLN A 58 13.52 5.09 -9.97
N LEU A 59 12.84 5.44 -8.88
CA LEU A 59 11.38 5.63 -8.91
C LEU A 59 10.96 6.76 -9.83
N ARG A 60 11.76 7.82 -9.96
CA ARG A 60 11.47 8.93 -10.87
C ARG A 60 11.47 8.52 -12.33
N LYS A 61 12.07 7.41 -12.68
CA LYS A 61 12.11 6.87 -14.04
C LYS A 61 10.86 6.07 -14.39
N ILE A 62 10.03 5.76 -13.40
CA ILE A 62 8.82 4.97 -13.60
C ILE A 62 7.68 5.89 -14.02
N THR A 63 7.03 5.56 -15.12
CA THR A 63 5.85 6.27 -15.60
C THR A 63 4.72 5.26 -15.84
N PHE A 64 3.51 5.69 -15.57
CA PHE A 64 2.33 4.89 -15.87
C PHE A 64 1.15 5.81 -16.15
N SER A 65 0.19 5.32 -16.92
CA SER A 65 -1.03 6.06 -17.20
C SER A 65 -1.94 6.05 -15.98
N GLN A 66 -2.65 7.15 -15.77
CA GLN A 66 -3.65 7.25 -14.72
C GLN A 66 -4.70 6.14 -14.91
N PHE A 67 -5.11 5.53 -13.84
CA PHE A 67 -6.16 4.51 -13.86
C PHE A 67 -7.06 4.63 -12.64
N ASN A 68 -8.26 4.08 -12.76
CA ASN A 68 -9.20 4.03 -11.66
C ASN A 68 -9.17 2.67 -11.00
N LEU A 69 -9.30 2.65 -9.69
CA LEU A 69 -9.52 1.41 -8.96
C LEU A 69 -10.60 1.63 -7.92
N SER A 70 -11.30 0.55 -7.58
CA SER A 70 -12.34 0.59 -6.55
C SER A 70 -11.92 -0.25 -5.37
N LEU A 71 -12.20 0.23 -4.17
CA LEU A 71 -11.99 -0.56 -2.96
C LEU A 71 -13.10 -1.60 -2.90
N LYS A 72 -12.72 -2.86 -2.75
CA LYS A 72 -13.67 -3.97 -2.81
C LYS A 72 -13.21 -5.13 -1.95
N GLY A 73 -14.13 -5.63 -1.15
CA GLY A 73 -13.83 -6.77 -0.29
C GLY A 73 -13.09 -6.38 0.97
N VAL A 74 -13.33 -7.14 2.01
CA VAL A 74 -12.76 -6.94 3.34
C VAL A 74 -12.31 -8.31 3.85
N GLY A 75 -11.18 -8.34 4.51
CA GLY A 75 -10.70 -9.54 5.16
C GLY A 75 -10.06 -9.26 6.49
N VAL A 76 -9.78 -10.31 7.21
CA VAL A 76 -9.11 -10.23 8.51
C VAL A 76 -7.90 -11.16 8.53
N PHE A 77 -6.92 -10.80 9.32
CA PHE A 77 -5.69 -11.57 9.49
C PHE A 77 -5.38 -11.68 10.98
N PRO A 78 -4.96 -12.83 11.49
CA PRO A 78 -4.78 -14.10 10.76
C PRO A 78 -6.08 -14.88 10.50
N ASN A 79 -7.17 -14.64 11.27
CA ASN A 79 -8.44 -15.33 11.07
C ASN A 79 -9.58 -14.59 11.80
N LEU A 80 -10.80 -15.04 11.58
CA LEU A 80 -12.00 -14.43 12.19
C LEU A 80 -12.08 -14.64 13.70
N LYS A 81 -11.48 -15.70 14.23
CA LYS A 81 -11.53 -16.01 15.66
C LYS A 81 -10.66 -15.06 16.49
N ASN A 82 -9.52 -14.64 15.93
CA ASN A 82 -8.58 -13.77 16.61
C ASN A 82 -8.01 -12.74 15.63
N PRO A 83 -8.86 -11.81 15.16
CA PRO A 83 -8.43 -10.85 14.15
C PRO A 83 -7.44 -9.85 14.74
N ARG A 84 -6.32 -9.63 14.08
CA ARG A 84 -5.31 -8.62 14.42
C ARG A 84 -5.28 -7.50 13.41
N VAL A 85 -5.59 -7.82 12.15
CA VAL A 85 -5.57 -6.87 11.04
C VAL A 85 -6.85 -7.02 10.25
N VAL A 86 -7.49 -5.90 9.96
CA VAL A 86 -8.61 -5.84 9.02
C VAL A 86 -8.08 -5.14 7.77
N TRP A 87 -8.30 -5.73 6.61
CA TRP A 87 -7.83 -5.15 5.37
C TRP A 87 -8.98 -4.96 4.38
N ILE A 88 -8.78 -4.01 3.47
CA ILE A 88 -9.70 -3.72 2.37
C ILE A 88 -8.93 -3.96 1.07
N GLY A 89 -9.52 -4.73 0.17
CA GLY A 89 -8.91 -5.03 -1.13
C GLY A 89 -9.39 -4.10 -2.23
N THR A 90 -9.01 -4.43 -3.45
CA THR A 90 -9.41 -3.68 -4.65
C THR A 90 -10.13 -4.59 -5.63
N ASP A 91 -10.75 -3.98 -6.65
CA ASP A 91 -11.29 -4.72 -7.77
C ASP A 91 -10.15 -5.38 -8.57
N LYS A 92 -10.51 -6.33 -9.45
CA LYS A 92 -9.50 -7.11 -10.19
C LYS A 92 -8.65 -6.25 -11.12
N MET A 93 -9.25 -5.27 -11.78
CA MET A 93 -8.51 -4.39 -12.69
C MET A 93 -7.53 -3.51 -11.94
N GLY A 94 -7.96 -2.96 -10.80
CA GLY A 94 -7.09 -2.17 -9.94
C GLY A 94 -5.93 -2.99 -9.39
N ALA A 95 -6.20 -4.20 -8.93
CA ALA A 95 -5.17 -5.12 -8.44
C ALA A 95 -4.15 -5.43 -9.54
N GLY A 96 -4.61 -5.68 -10.78
CA GLY A 96 -3.74 -5.93 -11.91
C GLY A 96 -2.80 -4.77 -12.20
N LYS A 97 -3.33 -3.54 -12.16
CA LYS A 97 -2.52 -2.34 -12.36
C LYS A 97 -1.49 -2.14 -11.25
N LEU A 98 -1.87 -2.37 -10.01
CA LEU A 98 -0.95 -2.28 -8.87
C LEU A 98 0.17 -3.32 -8.98
N ILE A 99 -0.15 -4.53 -9.44
CA ILE A 99 0.83 -5.58 -9.66
C ILE A 99 1.83 -5.19 -10.76
N GLU A 100 1.33 -4.61 -11.86
CA GLU A 100 2.19 -4.12 -12.94
C GLU A 100 3.19 -3.07 -12.44
N ILE A 101 2.71 -2.11 -11.66
CA ILE A 101 3.55 -1.06 -11.08
C ILE A 101 4.58 -1.68 -10.13
N THR A 102 4.17 -2.63 -9.30
CA THR A 102 5.05 -3.31 -8.35
C THR A 102 6.16 -4.06 -9.07
N LYS A 103 5.84 -4.74 -10.18
CA LYS A 103 6.83 -5.44 -11.00
C LYS A 103 7.85 -4.47 -11.59
N GLU A 104 7.38 -3.33 -12.10
CA GLU A 104 8.27 -2.32 -12.66
C GLU A 104 9.20 -1.74 -11.60
N ILE A 105 8.68 -1.48 -10.40
CA ILE A 105 9.47 -1.04 -9.26
C ILE A 105 10.56 -2.08 -8.95
N GLY A 106 10.19 -3.35 -8.87
CA GLY A 106 11.13 -4.44 -8.61
C GLY A 106 12.25 -4.49 -9.63
N MET A 107 11.92 -4.34 -10.91
CA MET A 107 12.90 -4.33 -11.99
C MET A 107 13.87 -3.15 -11.87
N LYS A 108 13.35 -1.95 -11.57
CA LYS A 108 14.18 -0.76 -11.40
C LYS A 108 15.10 -0.83 -10.20
N LEU A 109 14.66 -1.49 -9.13
CA LEU A 109 15.45 -1.58 -7.90
C LEU A 109 16.40 -2.78 -7.87
N GLU A 110 16.29 -3.69 -8.83
CA GLU A 110 17.14 -4.89 -8.89
C GLU A 110 18.63 -4.53 -8.94
N SER A 111 18.98 -3.51 -9.69
CA SER A 111 20.36 -3.03 -9.80
C SER A 111 20.92 -2.48 -8.50
N LEU A 112 20.04 -2.14 -7.55
CA LEU A 112 20.44 -1.61 -6.24
C LEU A 112 20.55 -2.71 -5.17
N GLY A 113 20.32 -3.97 -5.56
CA GLY A 113 20.41 -5.12 -4.66
C GLY A 113 19.14 -5.51 -3.93
N PHE A 114 18.01 -4.97 -4.32
CA PHE A 114 16.70 -5.38 -3.79
C PHE A 114 16.11 -6.51 -4.63
N GLU A 115 15.56 -7.49 -3.94
CA GLU A 115 14.87 -8.61 -4.59
C GLU A 115 13.37 -8.41 -4.65
#